data_47e55ee82b1ae93489c5ff2582309a4d
#
_entry.id   47e55ee82b1ae93489c5ff2582309a4d
#
_cell.length_a   1.000
_cell.length_b   1.000
_cell.length_c   1.000
_cell.angle_alpha   90.00
_cell.angle_beta   90.00
_cell.angle_gamma   90.00
#
_symmetry.space_group_name_H-M   'P 1'
#
loop_
_entity.id
_entity.type
_entity.pdbx_description
1 polymer ?
#
loop_
_entity_poly.entity_id
_entity_poly.type
_entity_poly.pdbx_seq_one_letter_code
_entity_poly.pdbx_strand_id
1 'polypeptide(L)'
;MTRVFLADAKPEERSALRLLLLDLKMEVVGEAADWFTTLAQAPTCRTDMLLIDWDLLPNSPTAALDELRKACPAALVIILISHLDARHQAALSAGADAFISKGETPDRVAERLRLAAASVRTV
;
A
#
# COMPACT_ATOMS: atom_id res chain seq x y z
N MET A 1 -5.29 14.57 7.92
CA MET A 1 -4.24 14.19 6.96
C MET A 1 -4.16 12.68 6.87
N THR A 2 -4.19 12.14 5.67
CA THR A 2 -4.13 10.70 5.47
C THR A 2 -2.76 10.15 5.85
N ARG A 3 -2.72 9.12 6.67
CA ARG A 3 -1.49 8.51 7.19
C ARG A 3 -1.20 7.25 6.39
N VAL A 4 -0.02 7.19 5.77
CA VAL A 4 0.35 6.14 4.82
C VAL A 4 1.58 5.39 5.29
N PHE A 5 1.52 4.07 5.22
CA PHE A 5 2.68 3.19 5.43
C PHE A 5 3.12 2.63 4.09
N LEU A 6 4.42 2.75 3.78
CA LEU A 6 5.02 2.26 2.53
C LEU A 6 5.79 0.98 2.75
N ALA A 7 5.49 -0.05 1.96
CA ALA A 7 6.22 -1.31 2.00
C ALA A 7 6.70 -1.66 0.59
N ASP A 8 8.00 -1.48 0.34
CA ASP A 8 8.63 -1.76 -0.95
C ASP A 8 10.11 -2.05 -0.71
N ALA A 9 10.63 -3.10 -1.31
CA ALA A 9 12.03 -3.49 -1.14
C ALA A 9 13.01 -2.49 -1.77
N LYS A 10 12.58 -1.74 -2.77
CA LYS A 10 13.46 -0.85 -3.54
C LYS A 10 13.46 0.56 -2.95
N PRO A 11 14.61 1.04 -2.44
CA PRO A 11 14.68 2.38 -1.83
C PRO A 11 14.29 3.50 -2.78
N GLU A 12 14.66 3.39 -4.06
CA GLU A 12 14.35 4.39 -5.07
C GLU A 12 12.86 4.49 -5.33
N GLU A 13 12.13 3.37 -5.29
CA GLU A 13 10.68 3.36 -5.44
C GLU A 13 10.01 3.97 -4.21
N ARG A 14 10.49 3.64 -3.01
CA ARG A 14 9.97 4.26 -1.79
C ARG A 14 10.17 5.77 -1.81
N SER A 15 11.34 6.24 -2.26
CA SER A 15 11.63 7.67 -2.34
C SER A 15 10.71 8.39 -3.31
N ALA A 16 10.45 7.80 -4.47
CA ALA A 16 9.54 8.37 -5.46
C ALA A 16 8.12 8.45 -4.93
N LEU A 17 7.65 7.39 -4.28
CA LEU A 17 6.31 7.37 -3.69
C LEU A 17 6.19 8.37 -2.53
N ARG A 18 7.23 8.50 -1.72
CA ARG A 18 7.25 9.47 -0.62
C ARG A 18 7.09 10.90 -1.13
N LEU A 19 7.80 11.25 -2.20
CA LEU A 19 7.67 12.58 -2.81
C LEU A 19 6.26 12.81 -3.37
N LEU A 20 5.70 11.80 -4.02
CA LEU A 20 4.35 11.89 -4.55
C LEU A 20 3.32 12.08 -3.43
N LEU A 21 3.44 11.32 -2.35
CA LEU A 21 2.54 11.43 -1.21
C LEU A 21 2.67 12.80 -0.53
N LEU A 22 3.87 13.33 -0.46
CA LEU A 22 4.11 14.67 0.07
C LEU A 22 3.38 15.73 -0.77
N ASP A 23 3.45 15.61 -2.09
CA ASP A 23 2.72 16.49 -3.00
C ASP A 23 1.20 16.42 -2.78
N LEU A 24 0.70 15.25 -2.44
CA LEU A 24 -0.72 15.04 -2.14
C LEU A 24 -1.10 15.45 -0.73
N LYS A 25 -0.16 15.97 0.04
CA LYS A 25 -0.34 16.37 1.43
C LYS A 25 -0.78 15.19 2.31
N MET A 26 -0.22 14.03 2.04
CA MET A 26 -0.39 12.84 2.87
C MET A 26 0.87 12.64 3.70
N GLU A 27 0.70 12.05 4.88
CA GLU A 27 1.80 11.81 5.81
C GLU A 27 2.31 10.38 5.69
N VAL A 28 3.60 10.21 5.42
CA VAL A 28 4.24 8.90 5.47
C VAL A 28 4.64 8.61 6.91
N VAL A 29 3.94 7.68 7.55
CA VAL A 29 4.13 7.39 8.97
C VAL A 29 5.12 6.27 9.22
N GLY A 30 5.51 5.53 8.18
CA GLY A 30 6.51 4.48 8.30
C GLY A 30 6.82 3.87 6.94
N GLU A 31 7.96 3.17 6.88
CA GLU A 31 8.42 2.49 5.67
C GLU A 31 9.06 1.16 6.05
N ALA A 32 8.91 0.17 5.20
CA ALA A 32 9.54 -1.13 5.37
C ALA A 32 10.03 -1.67 4.04
N ALA A 33 11.12 -2.45 4.09
CA ALA A 33 11.72 -3.05 2.91
C ALA A 33 11.40 -4.55 2.79
N ASP A 34 10.70 -5.12 3.77
CA ASP A 34 10.35 -6.54 3.80
C ASP A 34 9.02 -6.76 4.50
N TRP A 35 8.46 -7.95 4.30
CA TRP A 35 7.14 -8.28 4.86
C TRP A 35 7.15 -8.35 6.39
N PHE A 36 8.18 -8.94 6.96
CA PHE A 36 8.27 -9.10 8.41
C PHE A 36 8.21 -7.73 9.11
N THR A 37 8.99 -6.78 8.62
CA THR A 37 9.03 -5.42 9.17
C THR A 37 7.69 -4.72 8.97
N THR A 38 7.05 -4.90 7.81
CA THR A 38 5.73 -4.33 7.53
C THR A 38 4.72 -4.80 8.56
N LEU A 39 4.65 -6.09 8.79
CA LEU A 39 3.68 -6.68 9.71
C LEU A 39 3.92 -6.25 11.16
N ALA A 40 5.19 -6.06 11.53
CA ALA A 40 5.56 -5.64 12.88
C ALA A 40 5.30 -4.16 13.13
N GLN A 41 5.54 -3.30 12.14
CA GLN A 41 5.52 -1.85 12.35
C GLN A 41 4.22 -1.17 11.96
N ALA A 42 3.55 -1.62 10.90
CA ALA A 42 2.34 -0.97 10.42
C ALA A 42 1.26 -0.81 11.49
N PRO A 43 1.00 -1.81 12.34
CA PRO A 43 -0.03 -1.67 13.39
C PRO A 43 0.28 -0.60 14.42
N THR A 44 1.56 -0.25 14.61
CA THR A 44 1.98 0.73 15.62
C THR A 44 1.91 2.16 15.11
N CYS A 45 1.64 2.38 13.82
CA CYS A 45 1.75 3.68 13.18
C CYS A 45 0.44 4.41 12.97
N ARG A 46 -0.69 3.87 13.40
CA ARG A 46 -2.02 4.43 13.14
C ARG A 46 -2.22 4.74 11.65
N THR A 47 -2.08 3.72 10.84
CA THR A 47 -2.09 3.84 9.39
C THR A 47 -3.50 3.89 8.83
N ASP A 48 -3.78 4.81 7.92
CA ASP A 48 -5.05 4.88 7.18
C ASP A 48 -4.97 4.10 5.87
N MET A 49 -3.80 4.09 5.23
CA MET A 49 -3.56 3.39 3.96
C MET A 49 -2.22 2.66 4.01
N LEU A 50 -2.24 1.43 3.54
CA LEU A 50 -1.06 0.60 3.39
C LEU A 50 -0.77 0.46 1.90
N LEU A 51 0.40 0.94 1.47
CA LEU A 51 0.87 0.76 0.10
C LEU A 51 1.93 -0.34 0.12
N ILE A 52 1.63 -1.47 -0.49
CA ILE A 52 2.47 -2.67 -0.40
C ILE A 52 2.81 -3.16 -1.80
N ASP A 53 4.12 -3.29 -2.08
CA ASP A 53 4.58 -3.89 -3.31
C ASP A 53 4.22 -5.38 -3.34
N TRP A 54 3.62 -5.82 -4.45
CA TRP A 54 3.26 -7.23 -4.66
C TRP A 54 4.42 -8.17 -4.37
N ASP A 55 5.64 -7.79 -4.76
CA ASP A 55 6.82 -8.64 -4.62
C ASP A 55 7.26 -8.84 -3.17
N LEU A 56 6.74 -8.05 -2.22
CA LEU A 56 7.00 -8.27 -0.80
C LEU A 56 6.14 -9.37 -0.20
N LEU A 57 5.02 -9.69 -0.82
CA LEU A 57 4.08 -10.65 -0.25
C LEU A 57 4.68 -12.05 -0.20
N PRO A 58 4.46 -12.79 0.90
CA PRO A 58 4.87 -14.19 0.98
C PRO A 58 4.16 -15.08 -0.05
N ASN A 59 4.55 -16.36 -0.09
CA ASN A 59 4.02 -17.31 -1.07
C ASN A 59 2.50 -17.51 -0.99
N SER A 60 1.88 -17.16 0.12
CA SER A 60 0.43 -17.22 0.28
C SER A 60 -0.12 -15.80 0.47
N PRO A 61 -0.36 -15.04 -0.62
CA PRO A 61 -0.82 -13.66 -0.51
C PRO A 61 -2.13 -13.48 0.24
N THR A 62 -3.07 -14.40 0.05
CA THR A 62 -4.37 -14.33 0.73
C THR A 62 -4.21 -14.39 2.24
N ALA A 63 -3.40 -15.33 2.74
CA ALA A 63 -3.14 -15.47 4.16
C ALA A 63 -2.38 -14.27 4.71
N ALA A 64 -1.41 -13.76 3.95
CA ALA A 64 -0.63 -12.60 4.35
C ALA A 64 -1.51 -11.34 4.49
N LEU A 65 -2.37 -11.08 3.51
CA LEU A 65 -3.26 -9.92 3.55
C LEU A 65 -4.31 -10.06 4.65
N ASP A 66 -4.80 -11.25 4.90
CA ASP A 66 -5.74 -11.50 5.99
C ASP A 66 -5.10 -11.18 7.35
N GLU A 67 -3.85 -11.61 7.54
CA GLU A 67 -3.10 -11.32 8.76
C GLU A 67 -2.89 -9.81 8.93
N LEU A 68 -2.53 -9.13 7.86
CA LEU A 68 -2.33 -7.67 7.88
C LEU A 68 -3.62 -6.94 8.20
N ARG A 69 -4.75 -7.37 7.64
CA ARG A 69 -6.06 -6.76 7.92
C ARG A 69 -6.46 -6.93 9.37
N LYS A 70 -6.16 -8.07 9.98
CA LYS A 70 -6.43 -8.29 11.40
C LYS A 70 -5.58 -7.38 12.27
N ALA A 71 -4.35 -7.12 11.85
CA ALA A 71 -3.44 -6.25 12.57
C ALA A 71 -3.78 -4.76 12.40
N CYS A 72 -4.31 -4.39 11.23
CA CYS A 72 -4.65 -3.00 10.88
C CYS A 72 -6.09 -2.93 10.33
N PRO A 73 -7.11 -3.17 11.16
CA PRO A 73 -8.48 -3.34 10.67
C PRO A 73 -9.10 -2.10 10.05
N ALA A 74 -8.60 -0.93 10.39
CA ALA A 74 -9.14 0.34 9.86
C ALA A 74 -8.42 0.83 8.61
N ALA A 75 -7.31 0.20 8.22
CA ALA A 75 -6.49 0.66 7.10
C ALA A 75 -6.95 0.06 5.77
N LEU A 76 -6.88 0.88 4.72
CA LEU A 76 -7.04 0.39 3.36
C LEU A 76 -5.76 -0.29 2.90
N VAL A 77 -5.89 -1.43 2.25
CA VAL A 77 -4.75 -2.17 1.69
C VAL A 77 -4.71 -1.96 0.19
N ILE A 78 -3.66 -1.32 -0.28
CA ILE A 78 -3.44 -1.03 -1.70
C ILE A 78 -2.18 -1.75 -2.14
N ILE A 79 -2.30 -2.59 -3.16
CA ILE A 79 -1.18 -3.34 -3.70
C ILE A 79 -0.58 -2.60 -4.90
N LEU A 80 0.74 -2.44 -4.88
CA LEU A 80 1.49 -1.86 -5.99
C LEU A 80 2.00 -2.98 -6.88
N ILE A 81 1.73 -2.90 -8.18
CA ILE A 81 2.11 -3.93 -9.13
C ILE A 81 2.93 -3.34 -10.27
N SER A 82 3.95 -4.08 -10.74
CA SER A 82 4.81 -3.64 -11.83
C SER A 82 4.17 -3.87 -13.20
N HIS A 83 3.40 -4.94 -13.33
CA HIS A 83 2.75 -5.31 -14.59
C HIS A 83 1.34 -5.80 -14.32
N LEU A 84 0.42 -5.40 -15.20
CA LEU A 84 -0.95 -5.91 -15.17
C LEU A 84 -0.98 -7.28 -15.84
N ASP A 85 -1.01 -8.34 -15.07
CA ASP A 85 -1.21 -9.69 -15.56
C ASP A 85 -2.24 -10.43 -14.69
N ALA A 86 -2.56 -11.66 -15.06
CA ALA A 86 -3.59 -12.45 -14.39
C ALA A 86 -3.29 -12.67 -12.89
N ARG A 87 -2.00 -12.68 -12.51
CA ARG A 87 -1.62 -12.87 -11.12
C ARG A 87 -1.99 -11.65 -10.25
N HIS A 88 -1.98 -10.48 -10.84
CA HIS A 88 -2.30 -9.26 -10.12
C HIS A 88 -3.80 -9.15 -9.82
N GLN A 89 -4.64 -9.69 -10.70
CA GLN A 89 -6.07 -9.78 -10.40
C GLN A 89 -6.34 -10.72 -9.25
N ALA A 90 -5.51 -11.73 -9.08
CA ALA A 90 -5.59 -12.61 -7.92
C ALA A 90 -5.31 -11.86 -6.61
N ALA A 91 -4.52 -10.78 -6.66
CA ALA A 91 -4.25 -9.96 -5.48
C ALA A 91 -5.52 -9.30 -4.95
N LEU A 92 -6.38 -8.81 -5.84
CA LEU A 92 -7.66 -8.21 -5.43
C LEU A 92 -8.57 -9.26 -4.81
N SER A 93 -8.61 -10.45 -5.41
CA SER A 93 -9.38 -11.57 -4.87
C SER A 93 -8.79 -12.04 -3.53
N ALA A 94 -7.50 -11.80 -3.29
CA ALA A 94 -6.84 -12.17 -2.05
C ALA A 94 -7.17 -11.22 -0.90
N GLY A 95 -7.81 -10.08 -1.16
CA GLY A 95 -8.26 -9.21 -0.10
C GLY A 95 -7.74 -7.78 -0.13
N ALA A 96 -7.07 -7.35 -1.20
CA ALA A 96 -6.68 -5.95 -1.35
C ALA A 96 -7.91 -5.09 -1.63
N ASP A 97 -7.92 -3.87 -1.12
CA ASP A 97 -9.00 -2.90 -1.40
C ASP A 97 -8.86 -2.29 -2.78
N ALA A 98 -7.63 -2.14 -3.25
CA ALA A 98 -7.33 -1.59 -4.56
C ALA A 98 -5.93 -2.00 -4.99
N PHE A 99 -5.61 -1.76 -6.25
CA PHE A 99 -4.24 -1.91 -6.73
C PHE A 99 -3.88 -0.71 -7.61
N ILE A 100 -2.58 -0.43 -7.68
CA ILE A 100 -2.02 0.64 -8.51
C ILE A 100 -0.86 0.08 -9.30
N SER A 101 -0.85 0.33 -10.60
CA SER A 101 0.25 -0.08 -11.46
C SER A 101 1.39 0.92 -11.36
N LYS A 102 2.60 0.44 -11.08
CA LYS A 102 3.81 1.26 -11.05
C LYS A 102 4.19 1.79 -12.43
N GLY A 103 3.66 1.18 -13.50
CA GLY A 103 3.90 1.62 -14.87
C GLY A 103 3.04 2.80 -15.31
N GLU A 104 2.07 3.22 -14.50
CA GLU A 104 1.27 4.39 -14.81
C GLU A 104 2.07 5.68 -14.58
N THR A 105 1.62 6.77 -15.22
CA THR A 105 2.24 8.07 -15.01
C THR A 105 2.06 8.53 -13.56
N PRO A 106 2.97 9.39 -13.05
CA PRO A 106 2.80 9.93 -11.69
C PRO A 106 1.46 10.61 -11.47
N ASP A 107 0.93 11.31 -12.47
CA ASP A 107 -0.38 11.96 -12.36
C ASP A 107 -1.51 10.95 -12.16
N ARG A 108 -1.44 9.81 -12.85
CA ARG A 108 -2.44 8.76 -12.70
C ARG A 108 -2.33 8.07 -11.35
N VAL A 109 -1.12 7.81 -10.91
CA VAL A 109 -0.89 7.23 -9.58
C VAL A 109 -1.44 8.18 -8.51
N ALA A 110 -1.16 9.48 -8.63
CA ALA A 110 -1.67 10.49 -7.72
C ALA A 110 -3.19 10.51 -7.67
N GLU A 111 -3.85 10.42 -8.82
CA GLU A 111 -5.30 10.37 -8.93
C GLU A 111 -5.87 9.16 -8.17
N ARG A 112 -5.29 7.98 -8.40
CA ARG A 112 -5.74 6.75 -7.73
C ARG A 112 -5.55 6.83 -6.22
N LEU A 113 -4.45 7.41 -5.78
CA LEU A 113 -4.20 7.62 -4.35
C LEU A 113 -5.21 8.58 -3.74
N ARG A 114 -5.54 9.67 -4.43
CA ARG A 114 -6.56 10.61 -3.98
C ARG A 114 -7.93 9.94 -3.84
N LEU A 115 -8.31 9.13 -4.83
CA LEU A 115 -9.58 8.42 -4.81
C LEU A 115 -9.63 7.41 -3.67
N ALA A 116 -8.53 6.69 -3.44
CA ALA A 116 -8.45 5.75 -2.32
C ALA A 116 -8.54 6.48 -0.98
N ALA A 117 -7.84 7.61 -0.83
CA ALA A 117 -7.87 8.40 0.40
C ALA A 117 -9.27 8.95 0.70
N ALA A 118 -10.05 9.24 -0.33
CA ALA A 118 -11.41 9.73 -0.16
C ALA A 118 -12.34 8.68 0.48
N SER A 119 -11.99 7.39 0.41
CA SER A 119 -12.75 6.33 1.06
C SER A 119 -12.29 6.05 2.49
N VAL A 120 -11.21 6.66 2.94
CA VAL A 120 -10.77 6.59 4.34
C VAL A 120 -11.75 7.42 5.17
N ARG A 121 -12.36 6.78 6.15
CA ARG A 121 -13.33 7.46 6.99
C ARG A 121 -12.72 7.83 8.32
N THR A 122 -12.68 9.12 8.57
CA THR A 122 -12.44 9.65 9.90
C THR A 122 -13.81 9.87 10.54
N VAL A 123 -14.11 9.08 11.49
CA VAL A 123 -15.36 9.23 12.25
C VAL A 123 -15.04 9.78 13.61
#